data_9431dda5f387e8f8d44cca81676aa5b8
#
_entry.id   9431dda5f387e8f8d44cca81676aa5b8
#
_cell.length_a   1.000
_cell.length_b   1.000
_cell.length_c   1.000
_cell.angle_alpha   90.00
_cell.angle_beta   90.00
_cell.angle_gamma   90.00
#
_symmetry.space_group_name_H-M   'P 1'
#
loop_
_entity.id
_entity.type
_entity.pdbx_description
1 polymer ?
#
loop_
_entity_poly.entity_id
_entity_poly.type
_entity_poly.pdbx_seq_one_letter_code
_entity_poly.pdbx_strand_id
1 'polypeptide(L)'
;MSKNTVIKVEGLSKQYLLNKTLMPKSDTLYGSFLNGIKNVKNIARKSEREEFWALKDVSFEINQGDRVGIIGRNGAGKSTLLKILSRITPPTKGRIEYTGRMASLLEVGTGFHGDLSGRENIYLNGSILGMNKYEIDRKFDEIVDFSEIEKFIDTPVKRYSSG
;
A
#
# COMPACT_ATOMS: atom_id res chain seq x y z
N MET A 1 -15.96 -21.18 -5.02
CA MET A 1 -14.62 -21.44 -4.48
C MET A 1 -14.50 -22.91 -4.15
N SER A 2 -13.36 -23.53 -4.50
CA SER A 2 -13.07 -24.89 -3.98
C SER A 2 -12.96 -24.84 -2.45
N LYS A 3 -13.14 -25.98 -1.77
CA LYS A 3 -13.14 -26.05 -0.30
C LYS A 3 -11.87 -25.49 0.38
N ASN A 4 -10.81 -25.22 -0.40
CA ASN A 4 -9.47 -24.84 0.11
C ASN A 4 -9.02 -23.44 -0.38
N THR A 5 -9.73 -22.80 -1.31
CA THR A 5 -9.35 -21.48 -1.85
C THR A 5 -9.67 -20.38 -0.86
N VAL A 6 -8.67 -19.62 -0.45
CA VAL A 6 -8.80 -18.49 0.50
C VAL A 6 -8.79 -17.14 -0.20
N ILE A 7 -8.17 -17.02 -1.37
CA ILE A 7 -8.22 -15.84 -2.21
C ILE A 7 -8.51 -16.28 -3.65
N LYS A 8 -9.49 -15.65 -4.29
CA LYS A 8 -9.78 -15.82 -5.71
C LYS A 8 -9.81 -14.46 -6.38
N VAL A 9 -9.01 -14.32 -7.43
CA VAL A 9 -8.89 -13.11 -8.26
C VAL A 9 -9.33 -13.44 -9.66
N GLU A 10 -10.27 -12.66 -10.22
CA GLU A 10 -10.82 -12.89 -11.55
C GLU A 10 -10.81 -11.60 -12.37
N GLY A 11 -10.11 -11.62 -13.51
CA GLY A 11 -10.08 -10.54 -14.50
C GLY A 11 -9.59 -9.19 -13.96
N LEU A 12 -8.73 -9.21 -12.92
CA LEU A 12 -8.32 -8.02 -12.19
C LEU A 12 -7.54 -7.07 -13.09
N SER A 13 -8.03 -5.84 -13.22
CA SER A 13 -7.36 -4.79 -13.99
C SER A 13 -7.34 -3.48 -13.20
N LYS A 14 -6.23 -2.75 -13.30
CA LYS A 14 -6.09 -1.42 -12.70
C LYS A 14 -5.52 -0.43 -13.68
N GLN A 15 -6.28 0.61 -13.92
CA GLN A 15 -5.94 1.75 -14.76
C GLN A 15 -5.67 2.98 -13.90
N TYR A 16 -4.67 3.75 -14.27
CA TYR A 16 -4.42 5.09 -13.76
C TYR A 16 -4.47 6.10 -14.91
N LEU A 17 -5.00 7.27 -14.64
CA LEU A 17 -4.98 8.39 -15.56
C LEU A 17 -3.76 9.26 -15.24
N LEU A 18 -2.78 9.28 -16.13
CA LEU A 18 -1.61 10.13 -16.01
C LEU A 18 -1.90 11.48 -16.68
N ASN A 19 -1.90 12.55 -15.90
CA ASN A 19 -1.93 13.88 -16.47
C ASN A 19 -0.53 14.17 -17.03
N LYS A 20 -0.39 14.28 -18.34
CA LYS A 20 0.79 14.90 -18.93
C LYS A 20 0.80 16.38 -18.56
N THR A 21 1.37 16.69 -17.41
CA THR A 21 1.81 18.05 -17.17
C THR A 21 2.94 18.30 -18.16
N LEU A 22 2.66 19.09 -19.19
CA LEU A 22 3.71 19.60 -20.06
C LEU A 22 4.65 20.41 -19.15
N MET A 23 5.74 19.77 -18.70
CA MET A 23 6.85 20.55 -18.15
C MET A 23 7.28 21.49 -19.28
N PRO A 24 7.28 22.81 -19.07
CA PRO A 24 7.89 23.69 -20.06
C PRO A 24 9.33 23.23 -20.21
N LYS A 25 9.73 22.85 -21.44
CA LYS A 25 11.14 22.70 -21.77
C LYS A 25 11.81 23.99 -21.31
N SER A 26 12.73 23.87 -20.37
CA SER A 26 13.55 24.96 -19.86
C SER A 26 14.48 25.44 -20.97
N ASP A 27 14.00 26.31 -21.82
CA ASP A 27 14.84 27.13 -22.64
C ASP A 27 14.59 28.58 -22.23
N THR A 28 15.57 29.11 -21.51
CA THR A 28 15.88 30.51 -21.22
C THR A 28 14.74 31.39 -20.70
N LEU A 29 14.95 31.87 -19.45
CA LEU A 29 14.11 32.82 -18.70
C LEU A 29 13.76 34.13 -19.43
N TYR A 30 14.34 34.41 -20.59
CA TYR A 30 14.12 35.63 -21.36
C TYR A 30 13.00 35.55 -22.40
N GLY A 31 12.61 34.33 -22.81
CA GLY A 31 11.54 34.15 -23.82
C GLY A 31 10.13 34.17 -23.24
N SER A 32 9.99 33.99 -21.93
CA SER A 32 8.68 33.82 -21.28
C SER A 32 7.93 35.12 -21.06
N PHE A 33 8.60 36.27 -21.05
CA PHE A 33 7.95 37.56 -20.71
C PHE A 33 7.19 38.18 -21.87
N LEU A 34 7.55 37.93 -23.10
CA LEU A 34 6.92 38.51 -24.29
C LEU A 34 5.76 37.70 -24.88
N ASN A 35 5.65 36.41 -24.52
CA ASN A 35 4.55 35.52 -24.96
C ASN A 35 3.35 35.45 -23.99
N GLY A 36 3.44 36.12 -22.84
CA GLY A 36 2.41 36.08 -21.79
C GLY A 36 1.09 36.74 -22.13
N ILE A 37 1.05 37.63 -23.15
CA ILE A 37 -0.15 38.46 -23.41
C ILE A 37 -0.99 37.95 -24.58
N LYS A 38 -0.46 37.06 -25.44
CA LYS A 38 -1.20 36.56 -26.61
C LYS A 38 -1.87 35.23 -26.45
N ASN A 39 -1.66 34.50 -25.35
CA ASN A 39 -2.13 33.12 -25.21
C ASN A 39 -3.18 32.84 -24.11
N VAL A 40 -3.85 33.90 -23.56
CA VAL A 40 -4.92 33.68 -22.57
C VAL A 40 -6.15 32.97 -23.16
N LYS A 41 -6.32 32.93 -24.48
CA LYS A 41 -7.45 32.23 -25.15
C LYS A 41 -7.23 30.74 -25.41
N ASN A 42 -6.05 30.17 -25.12
CA ASN A 42 -5.75 28.75 -25.35
C ASN A 42 -5.54 27.93 -24.07
N ILE A 43 -5.91 28.42 -22.90
CA ILE A 43 -5.79 27.71 -21.61
C ILE A 43 -6.84 26.59 -21.48
N ALA A 44 -7.77 26.47 -22.40
CA ALA A 44 -8.61 25.29 -22.55
C ALA A 44 -7.88 24.17 -23.35
N ARG A 45 -6.56 24.01 -23.16
CA ARG A 45 -5.87 22.83 -23.69
C ARG A 45 -6.34 21.63 -22.89
N LYS A 46 -7.18 20.82 -23.54
CA LYS A 46 -7.58 19.48 -23.17
C LYS A 46 -6.33 18.76 -22.66
N SER A 47 -6.22 18.60 -21.35
CA SER A 47 -5.16 17.79 -20.71
C SER A 47 -5.25 16.41 -21.36
N GLU A 48 -4.31 16.05 -22.21
CA GLU A 48 -4.22 14.69 -22.76
C GLU A 48 -3.92 13.77 -21.57
N ARG A 49 -4.96 13.09 -21.12
CA ARG A 49 -4.85 12.06 -20.09
C ARG A 49 -4.37 10.80 -20.79
N GLU A 50 -3.19 10.36 -20.43
CA GLU A 50 -2.67 9.07 -20.89
C GLU A 50 -3.17 7.97 -19.95
N GLU A 51 -3.79 6.95 -20.53
CA GLU A 51 -4.25 5.78 -19.80
C GLU A 51 -3.08 4.84 -19.55
N PHE A 52 -2.76 4.59 -18.29
CA PHE A 52 -1.74 3.62 -17.90
C PHE A 52 -2.37 2.44 -17.18
N TRP A 53 -2.23 1.26 -17.76
CA TRP A 53 -2.69 0.01 -17.16
C TRP A 53 -1.57 -0.60 -16.30
N ALA A 54 -1.68 -0.46 -14.99
CA ALA A 54 -0.76 -1.06 -14.04
C ALA A 54 -0.96 -2.57 -13.89
N LEU A 55 -2.21 -3.03 -14.07
CA LEU A 55 -2.59 -4.44 -14.12
C LEU A 55 -3.59 -4.63 -15.23
N LYS A 56 -3.52 -5.77 -15.94
CA LYS A 56 -4.44 -6.08 -17.04
C LYS A 56 -4.79 -7.56 -17.01
N ASP A 57 -6.06 -7.84 -16.74
CA ASP A 57 -6.69 -9.17 -16.80
C ASP A 57 -5.94 -10.24 -16.00
N VAL A 58 -5.63 -9.94 -14.72
CA VAL A 58 -4.91 -10.86 -13.83
C VAL A 58 -5.90 -11.77 -13.12
N SER A 59 -5.70 -13.09 -13.22
CA SER A 59 -6.54 -14.08 -12.56
C SER A 59 -5.67 -15.14 -11.91
N PHE A 60 -5.97 -15.49 -10.65
CA PHE A 60 -5.30 -16.57 -9.91
C PHE A 60 -6.11 -16.96 -8.67
N GLU A 61 -5.76 -18.10 -8.10
CA GLU A 61 -6.30 -18.57 -6.82
C GLU A 61 -5.17 -18.88 -5.85
N ILE A 62 -5.42 -18.65 -4.56
CA ILE A 62 -4.51 -18.99 -3.46
C ILE A 62 -5.28 -19.87 -2.49
N ASN A 63 -4.68 -20.99 -2.11
CA ASN A 63 -5.27 -21.94 -1.18
C ASN A 63 -4.74 -21.71 0.24
N GLN A 64 -5.44 -22.26 1.21
CA GLN A 64 -5.03 -22.22 2.60
C GLN A 64 -3.65 -22.88 2.78
N GLY A 65 -2.72 -22.17 3.41
CA GLY A 65 -1.35 -22.62 3.65
C GLY A 65 -0.37 -22.29 2.54
N ASP A 66 -0.81 -21.81 1.37
CA ASP A 66 0.09 -21.39 0.28
C ASP A 66 0.99 -20.24 0.70
N ARG A 67 2.26 -20.31 0.26
CA ARG A 67 3.24 -19.22 0.34
C ARG A 67 3.53 -18.73 -1.06
N VAL A 68 3.01 -17.53 -1.39
CA VAL A 68 3.06 -16.98 -2.76
C VAL A 68 4.04 -15.82 -2.84
N GLY A 69 5.00 -15.91 -3.77
CA GLY A 69 5.92 -14.84 -4.10
C GLY A 69 5.52 -14.13 -5.40
N ILE A 70 5.50 -12.78 -5.38
CA ILE A 70 5.23 -11.96 -6.57
C ILE A 70 6.54 -11.34 -7.02
N ILE A 71 7.06 -11.78 -8.17
CA ILE A 71 8.32 -11.32 -8.76
C ILE A 71 8.08 -10.59 -10.08
N GLY A 72 8.97 -9.68 -10.42
CA GLY A 72 8.89 -8.91 -11.67
C GLY A 72 9.72 -7.64 -11.60
N ARG A 73 9.91 -6.98 -12.75
CA ARG A 73 10.67 -5.72 -12.87
C ARG A 73 10.00 -4.59 -12.08
N ASN A 74 10.76 -3.50 -11.81
CA ASN A 74 10.18 -2.27 -11.26
C ASN A 74 9.13 -1.71 -12.24
N GLY A 75 7.99 -1.30 -11.72
CA GLY A 75 6.85 -0.85 -12.53
C GLY A 75 5.93 -1.97 -13.06
N ALA A 76 6.21 -3.25 -12.81
CA ALA A 76 5.38 -4.37 -13.27
C ALA A 76 4.02 -4.52 -12.55
N GLY A 77 3.65 -3.59 -11.66
CA GLY A 77 2.35 -3.63 -10.98
C GLY A 77 2.31 -4.41 -9.66
N LYS A 78 3.44 -4.96 -9.18
CA LYS A 78 3.48 -5.76 -7.94
C LYS A 78 2.86 -5.05 -6.73
N SER A 79 3.29 -3.82 -6.46
CA SER A 79 2.77 -3.01 -5.34
C SER A 79 1.30 -2.62 -5.56
N THR A 80 0.89 -2.42 -6.81
CA THR A 80 -0.52 -2.15 -7.17
C THR A 80 -1.39 -3.36 -6.84
N LEU A 81 -0.94 -4.56 -7.21
CA LEU A 81 -1.66 -5.80 -6.89
C LEU A 81 -1.80 -5.97 -5.38
N LEU A 82 -0.71 -5.81 -4.62
CA LEU A 82 -0.75 -5.90 -3.16
C LEU A 82 -1.69 -4.85 -2.54
N LYS A 83 -1.67 -3.60 -3.00
CA LYS A 83 -2.59 -2.54 -2.54
C LYS A 83 -4.06 -2.88 -2.81
N ILE A 84 -4.35 -3.53 -3.94
CA ILE A 84 -5.71 -3.95 -4.26
C ILE A 84 -6.11 -5.15 -3.40
N LEU A 85 -5.25 -6.16 -3.25
CA LEU A 85 -5.48 -7.29 -2.35
C LEU A 85 -5.74 -6.80 -0.91
N SER A 86 -5.01 -5.81 -0.44
CA SER A 86 -5.18 -5.20 0.89
C SER A 86 -6.34 -4.22 1.01
N ARG A 87 -7.18 -4.07 -0.03
CA ARG A 87 -8.32 -3.13 -0.09
C ARG A 87 -7.97 -1.65 0.09
N ILE A 88 -6.70 -1.27 -0.05
CA ILE A 88 -6.25 0.12 0.00
C ILE A 88 -6.67 0.87 -1.27
N THR A 89 -6.67 0.16 -2.41
CA THR A 89 -7.04 0.74 -3.71
C THR A 89 -8.06 -0.17 -4.40
N PRO A 90 -9.20 0.34 -4.87
CA PRO A 90 -10.15 -0.48 -5.62
C PRO A 90 -9.60 -0.84 -7.01
N PRO A 91 -9.96 -2.01 -7.55
CA PRO A 91 -9.68 -2.34 -8.95
C PRO A 91 -10.51 -1.48 -9.91
N THR A 92 -10.07 -1.38 -11.17
CA THR A 92 -10.85 -0.75 -12.24
C THR A 92 -11.82 -1.76 -12.86
N LYS A 93 -11.40 -3.03 -12.98
CA LYS A 93 -12.21 -4.15 -13.47
C LYS A 93 -11.85 -5.41 -12.71
N GLY A 94 -12.74 -6.42 -12.81
CA GLY A 94 -12.54 -7.70 -12.14
C GLY A 94 -13.01 -7.70 -10.69
N ARG A 95 -12.83 -8.84 -10.03
CA ARG A 95 -13.26 -9.03 -8.63
C ARG A 95 -12.26 -9.85 -7.84
N ILE A 96 -12.34 -9.69 -6.53
CA ILE A 96 -11.54 -10.46 -5.58
C ILE A 96 -12.49 -10.99 -4.51
N GLU A 97 -12.40 -12.27 -4.26
CA GLU A 97 -13.13 -12.95 -3.19
C GLU A 97 -12.13 -13.42 -2.13
N TYR A 98 -12.48 -13.22 -0.87
CA TYR A 98 -11.67 -13.61 0.28
C TYR A 98 -12.47 -14.51 1.22
N THR A 99 -11.79 -15.48 1.78
CA THR A 99 -12.29 -16.26 2.93
C THR A 99 -11.42 -15.97 4.13
N GLY A 100 -12.04 -15.48 5.22
CA GLY A 100 -11.32 -15.14 6.44
C GLY A 100 -10.90 -13.67 6.55
N ARG A 101 -9.94 -13.39 7.44
CA ARG A 101 -9.42 -12.05 7.74
C ARG A 101 -8.15 -11.78 6.95
N MET A 102 -8.08 -10.63 6.30
CA MET A 102 -6.90 -10.15 5.57
C MET A 102 -6.17 -9.12 6.42
N ALA A 103 -4.91 -9.36 6.73
CA ALA A 103 -4.00 -8.38 7.31
C ALA A 103 -2.91 -8.03 6.27
N SER A 104 -2.48 -6.79 6.24
CA SER A 104 -1.47 -6.29 5.29
C SER A 104 -0.34 -5.58 6.02
N LEU A 105 0.90 -5.94 5.67
CA LEU A 105 2.12 -5.30 6.14
C LEU A 105 2.85 -4.64 4.96
N LEU A 106 2.13 -3.81 4.18
CA LEU A 106 2.68 -3.20 2.97
C LEU A 106 3.79 -2.18 3.26
N GLU A 107 3.80 -1.62 4.44
CA GLU A 107 4.78 -0.64 4.87
C GLU A 107 5.34 -1.08 6.23
N VAL A 108 6.45 -1.81 6.21
CA VAL A 108 7.17 -2.21 7.42
C VAL A 108 7.68 -0.94 8.10
N GLY A 109 7.30 -0.73 9.37
CA GLY A 109 7.73 0.43 10.16
C GLY A 109 6.74 1.59 10.26
N THR A 110 5.67 1.65 9.47
CA THR A 110 4.64 2.69 9.60
C THR A 110 3.68 2.48 10.77
N GLY A 111 3.74 1.33 11.44
CA GLY A 111 2.88 0.99 12.56
C GLY A 111 3.41 1.40 13.94
N PHE A 112 4.70 1.74 14.09
CA PHE A 112 5.25 2.12 15.38
C PHE A 112 5.12 3.62 15.64
N HIS A 113 4.41 3.97 16.71
CA HIS A 113 4.35 5.34 17.19
C HIS A 113 5.48 5.58 18.18
N GLY A 114 6.45 6.43 17.84
CA GLY A 114 7.66 6.63 18.62
C GLY A 114 7.44 7.13 20.05
N ASP A 115 6.36 7.89 20.29
CA ASP A 115 6.04 8.42 21.62
C ASP A 115 5.30 7.41 22.52
N LEU A 116 4.76 6.34 21.94
CA LEU A 116 4.12 5.25 22.67
C LEU A 116 5.18 4.24 23.14
N SER A 117 4.89 3.59 24.27
CA SER A 117 5.68 2.46 24.78
C SER A 117 5.57 1.24 23.86
N GLY A 118 6.46 0.26 24.04
CA GLY A 118 6.38 -1.01 23.34
C GLY A 118 5.03 -1.70 23.57
N ARG A 119 4.55 -1.70 24.81
CA ARG A 119 3.22 -2.24 25.19
C ARG A 119 2.11 -1.58 24.39
N GLU A 120 2.04 -0.26 24.39
CA GLU A 120 1.00 0.49 23.68
C GLU A 120 1.08 0.25 22.16
N ASN A 121 2.29 0.15 21.61
CA ASN A 121 2.48 -0.18 20.20
C ASN A 121 1.97 -1.60 19.86
N ILE A 122 2.18 -2.60 20.72
CA ILE A 122 1.63 -3.96 20.52
C ILE A 122 0.10 -3.91 20.39
N TYR A 123 -0.57 -3.21 21.30
CA TYR A 123 -2.03 -3.09 21.24
C TYR A 123 -2.50 -2.28 20.04
N LEU A 124 -1.82 -1.18 19.71
CA LEU A 124 -2.13 -0.35 18.54
C LEU A 124 -2.01 -1.16 17.25
N ASN A 125 -0.86 -1.81 17.04
CA ASN A 125 -0.61 -2.60 15.83
C ASN A 125 -1.51 -3.83 15.74
N GLY A 126 -1.73 -4.53 16.84
CA GLY A 126 -2.67 -5.64 16.89
C GLY A 126 -4.07 -5.22 16.45
N SER A 127 -4.54 -4.05 16.94
CA SER A 127 -5.84 -3.49 16.56
C SER A 127 -5.90 -3.08 15.09
N ILE A 128 -4.84 -2.47 14.55
CA ILE A 128 -4.72 -2.12 13.12
C ILE A 128 -4.77 -3.38 12.24
N LEU A 129 -4.18 -4.48 12.70
CA LEU A 129 -4.24 -5.78 12.03
C LEU A 129 -5.58 -6.51 12.22
N GLY A 130 -6.55 -5.88 12.90
CA GLY A 130 -7.89 -6.39 13.11
C GLY A 130 -7.99 -7.45 14.22
N MET A 131 -7.03 -7.51 15.13
CA MET A 131 -7.13 -8.33 16.34
C MET A 131 -8.01 -7.64 17.39
N ASN A 132 -8.82 -8.41 18.09
CA ASN A 132 -9.51 -7.91 19.28
C ASN A 132 -8.57 -7.95 20.50
N LYS A 133 -8.97 -7.25 21.58
CA LYS A 133 -8.15 -7.15 22.79
C LYS A 133 -7.75 -8.52 23.35
N TYR A 134 -8.68 -9.46 23.41
CA TYR A 134 -8.43 -10.80 23.92
C TYR A 134 -7.39 -11.57 23.08
N GLU A 135 -7.43 -11.42 21.74
CA GLU A 135 -6.43 -12.02 20.84
C GLU A 135 -5.04 -11.42 21.08
N ILE A 136 -4.97 -10.10 21.32
CA ILE A 136 -3.72 -9.41 21.63
C ILE A 136 -3.19 -9.87 22.99
N ASP A 137 -4.01 -9.87 24.02
CA ASP A 137 -3.65 -10.29 25.38
C ASP A 137 -3.05 -11.72 25.37
N ARG A 138 -3.64 -12.64 24.62
CA ARG A 138 -3.14 -14.02 24.49
C ARG A 138 -1.78 -14.16 23.82
N LYS A 139 -1.43 -13.20 22.94
CA LYS A 139 -0.16 -13.22 22.20
C LYS A 139 0.88 -12.27 22.78
N PHE A 140 0.51 -11.51 23.79
CA PHE A 140 1.32 -10.43 24.33
C PHE A 140 2.69 -10.95 24.79
N ASP A 141 2.71 -11.97 25.64
CA ASP A 141 3.95 -12.53 26.18
C ASP A 141 4.82 -13.13 25.09
N GLU A 142 4.23 -13.85 24.12
CA GLU A 142 4.95 -14.39 22.96
C GLU A 142 5.61 -13.30 22.11
N ILE A 143 4.93 -12.15 21.93
CA ILE A 143 5.47 -11.00 21.19
C ILE A 143 6.62 -10.35 21.97
N VAL A 144 6.48 -10.20 23.27
CA VAL A 144 7.50 -9.59 24.13
C VAL A 144 8.74 -10.47 24.17
N ASP A 145 8.57 -11.77 24.39
CA ASP A 145 9.66 -12.75 24.39
C ASP A 145 10.42 -12.76 23.05
N PHE A 146 9.68 -12.77 21.93
CA PHE A 146 10.27 -12.76 20.60
C PHE A 146 11.09 -11.49 20.33
N SER A 147 10.65 -10.36 20.84
CA SER A 147 11.29 -9.06 20.61
C SER A 147 12.45 -8.76 21.57
N GLU A 148 12.63 -9.57 22.61
CA GLU A 148 13.69 -9.42 23.63
C GLU A 148 13.69 -8.04 24.33
N ILE A 149 12.55 -7.35 24.36
CA ILE A 149 12.42 -5.98 24.91
C ILE A 149 11.74 -5.92 26.28
N GLU A 150 11.61 -7.01 27.01
CA GLU A 150 10.91 -7.06 28.30
C GLU A 150 11.26 -5.90 29.25
N LYS A 151 12.56 -5.62 29.38
CA LYS A 151 13.06 -4.57 30.29
C LYS A 151 12.64 -3.15 29.86
N PHE A 152 12.29 -2.97 28.60
CA PHE A 152 11.99 -1.67 28.01
C PHE A 152 10.54 -1.56 27.53
N ILE A 153 9.71 -2.59 27.76
CA ILE A 153 8.35 -2.69 27.22
C ILE A 153 7.48 -1.47 27.53
N ASP A 154 7.67 -0.83 28.68
CA ASP A 154 6.93 0.35 29.11
C ASP A 154 7.68 1.67 28.84
N THR A 155 8.78 1.62 28.09
CA THR A 155 9.53 2.80 27.63
C THR A 155 9.05 3.22 26.24
N PRO A 156 9.00 4.54 25.92
CA PRO A 156 8.69 5.02 24.57
C PRO A 156 9.67 4.47 23.52
N VAL A 157 9.12 3.96 22.40
CA VAL A 157 9.90 3.27 21.33
C VAL A 157 10.99 4.15 20.74
N LYS A 158 10.80 5.47 20.68
CA LYS A 158 11.85 6.42 20.22
C LYS A 158 13.15 6.37 21.03
N ARG A 159 13.14 5.73 22.20
CA ARG A 159 14.33 5.53 23.05
C ARG A 159 14.98 4.18 22.82
N TYR A 160 14.40 3.31 22.00
CA TYR A 160 15.02 2.04 21.65
C TYR A 160 16.20 2.27 20.70
N SER A 161 17.22 1.43 20.79
CA SER A 161 18.28 1.45 19.79
C SER A 161 17.76 0.87 18.46
N SER A 162 18.31 1.34 17.34
CA SER A 162 17.95 0.86 15.99
C SER A 162 18.66 -0.46 15.61
N GLY A 163 19.07 -1.24 16.57
CA GLY A 163 19.69 -2.54 16.37
C GLY A 163 18.74 -3.69 16.44
#